data_2a1c88523fa5e9ce03c79c6750fd3d6f
#
_entry.id   2a1c88523fa5e9ce03c79c6750fd3d6f
#
_cell.length_a   1.000
_cell.length_b   1.000
_cell.length_c   1.000
_cell.angle_alpha   90.00
_cell.angle_beta   90.00
_cell.angle_gamma   90.00
#
_symmetry.space_group_name_H-M   'P 1'
#
loop_
_entity.id
_entity.type
_entity.pdbx_description
1 polymer ?
#
loop_
_entity_poly.entity_id
_entity_poly.type
_entity_poly.pdbx_seq_one_letter_code
_entity_poly.pdbx_strand_id
1 'polypeptide(L)'
;DFQEKNENRPVIPVYIGIHTFHDTESRTTVIYDWRAPISSMFYDHELGEASYQSPSGEINGEISLKRQYRIQAGKMEFMIESALTVHDDILQKELSANADDKMKNIVATIQREQNRIIRNEEARTLIIQGVAGSGKTSIALHRIAYLLYTFQGSLSSNDILIISPNKVFADYISNVLPELGEETVPETSMEQILSEVLNHKYKYFSFFEQVNELLTKPTPDFIKRIEYKSSFDFIASLDRFILYIENHYFRAEDVKLTKHITVPAEFIEEQFPRFNRYPMRQRFEAMTDYILDMMKVQYAFTVTTAERNFLKKEIKRMFAGNNDLQVYKDFFAWMGKPELFKMRKNRILEYADIAPLAYLHIALKGGTKNYVKHLLVDEMQDYSPIQYKVMQKLFPCRKTVLGDTSQSVNPYGSSTADMIQKALIMGEIMKLCKSYRSTCEITEFAQQIRTNTELEPVARHGKKPQVLQFDNEKEELSAIKNLIVTHQASAYKSLGIVCKTETQACEMAEKLQIPDIHFLSNQSSAFVQGIVITSAHMAKGLEFDEVIIPQVDDKNYHSEIDRSMLYVAVTRAMHRLTLTYSGTKHTPFI
;
A
#
# COMPACT_ATOMS: atom_id res chain seq x y z
N ASP A 1 28.82 -8.07 23.21
CA ASP A 1 29.49 -7.39 24.29
C ASP A 1 29.93 -6.00 23.82
N PHE A 2 29.63 -4.98 24.60
CA PHE A 2 29.90 -3.58 24.30
C PHE A 2 30.66 -2.90 25.42
N GLN A 3 31.64 -2.07 25.07
CA GLN A 3 32.40 -1.25 26.00
C GLN A 3 32.33 0.22 25.58
N GLU A 4 31.82 1.10 26.45
CA GLU A 4 31.83 2.55 26.20
C GLU A 4 33.25 3.11 26.19
N LYS A 5 33.54 4.05 25.29
CA LYS A 5 34.88 4.62 25.07
C LYS A 5 35.33 5.59 26.19
N ASN A 6 34.40 6.02 27.06
CA ASN A 6 34.69 6.93 28.16
C ASN A 6 34.82 6.15 29.46
N GLU A 7 36.02 6.31 30.10
CA GLU A 7 36.32 5.97 31.49
C GLU A 7 36.20 4.49 31.84
N ASN A 8 37.24 3.69 31.69
CA ASN A 8 37.44 2.40 32.39
C ASN A 8 36.15 1.59 32.72
N ARG A 9 35.10 1.75 31.91
CA ARG A 9 33.87 0.99 32.11
C ARG A 9 34.06 -0.46 31.70
N PRO A 10 33.56 -1.40 32.48
CA PRO A 10 33.67 -2.81 32.12
C PRO A 10 32.90 -3.10 30.82
N VAL A 11 33.35 -4.12 30.10
CA VAL A 11 32.59 -4.70 28.99
C VAL A 11 31.24 -5.19 29.52
N ILE A 12 30.14 -4.73 28.96
CA ILE A 12 28.81 -5.15 29.36
C ILE A 12 28.20 -6.07 28.30
N PRO A 13 27.59 -7.20 28.69
CA PRO A 13 26.81 -8.00 27.79
C PRO A 13 25.46 -7.29 27.52
N VAL A 14 25.16 -7.02 26.26
CA VAL A 14 23.88 -6.45 25.82
C VAL A 14 23.07 -7.56 25.15
N TYR A 15 22.08 -8.10 25.84
CA TYR A 15 21.16 -9.10 25.29
C TYR A 15 19.97 -8.40 24.66
N ILE A 16 19.66 -8.73 23.42
CA ILE A 16 18.58 -8.13 22.63
C ILE A 16 17.50 -9.16 22.40
N GLY A 17 16.26 -8.81 22.68
CA GLY A 17 15.07 -9.65 22.48
C GLY A 17 13.89 -8.87 21.91
N ILE A 18 12.76 -9.56 21.76
CA ILE A 18 11.51 -8.95 21.26
C ILE A 18 10.96 -7.96 22.29
N HIS A 19 11.14 -8.23 23.57
CA HIS A 19 10.68 -7.37 24.67
C HIS A 19 11.80 -7.11 25.67
N THR A 20 11.67 -5.99 26.39
CA THR A 20 12.55 -5.69 27.52
C THR A 20 12.22 -6.63 28.69
N PHE A 21 13.28 -7.16 29.33
CA PHE A 21 13.17 -7.88 30.57
C PHE A 21 14.02 -7.23 31.65
N HIS A 22 13.37 -6.83 32.74
CA HIS A 22 14.00 -6.25 33.92
C HIS A 22 14.05 -7.31 35.04
N ASP A 23 15.22 -7.50 35.62
CA ASP A 23 15.32 -8.22 36.86
C ASP A 23 14.86 -7.31 38.02
N THR A 24 13.80 -7.74 38.69
CA THR A 24 13.18 -6.99 39.80
C THR A 24 14.04 -6.94 41.06
N GLU A 25 14.94 -7.93 41.28
CA GLU A 25 15.82 -8.00 42.44
C GLU A 25 17.04 -7.07 42.28
N SER A 26 17.74 -7.18 41.16
CA SER A 26 18.91 -6.34 40.85
C SER A 26 18.56 -4.97 40.30
N ARG A 27 17.30 -4.73 39.90
CA ARG A 27 16.83 -3.52 39.22
C ARG A 27 17.60 -3.22 37.92
N THR A 28 18.12 -4.24 37.27
CA THR A 28 18.89 -4.10 36.03
C THR A 28 18.09 -4.58 34.83
N THR A 29 18.34 -3.95 33.66
CA THR A 29 17.82 -4.46 32.40
C THR A 29 18.68 -5.62 31.94
N VAL A 30 18.13 -6.82 31.90
CA VAL A 30 18.82 -8.05 31.47
C VAL A 30 18.69 -8.24 29.96
N ILE A 31 17.49 -7.97 29.39
CA ILE A 31 17.23 -8.05 27.96
C ILE A 31 16.68 -6.70 27.50
N TYR A 32 17.32 -6.14 26.49
CA TYR A 32 16.88 -4.91 25.84
C TYR A 32 15.93 -5.23 24.68
N ASP A 33 14.87 -4.46 24.55
CA ASP A 33 13.99 -4.52 23.38
C ASP A 33 14.79 -4.21 22.11
N TRP A 34 14.54 -4.92 21.02
CA TRP A 34 15.23 -4.71 19.74
C TRP A 34 15.05 -3.29 19.20
N ARG A 35 13.97 -2.61 19.60
CA ARG A 35 13.66 -1.22 19.23
C ARG A 35 14.46 -0.19 20.03
N ALA A 36 14.97 -0.56 21.19
CA ALA A 36 15.74 0.35 22.03
C ALA A 36 16.96 0.92 21.30
N PRO A 37 17.36 2.17 21.61
CA PRO A 37 18.52 2.81 20.96
C PRO A 37 19.79 1.96 20.99
N ILE A 38 20.15 1.39 22.15
CA ILE A 38 21.35 0.54 22.30
C ILE A 38 21.32 -0.69 21.38
N SER A 39 20.14 -1.21 21.08
CA SER A 39 19.98 -2.40 20.24
C SER A 39 20.30 -2.12 18.76
N SER A 40 20.32 -0.84 18.33
CA SER A 40 20.67 -0.47 16.95
C SER A 40 22.09 -0.90 16.59
N MET A 41 23.01 -0.89 17.57
CA MET A 41 24.40 -1.27 17.35
C MET A 41 24.55 -2.68 16.75
N PHE A 42 23.66 -3.60 17.15
CA PHE A 42 23.69 -4.97 16.61
C PHE A 42 23.44 -5.01 15.11
N TYR A 43 22.60 -4.12 14.59
CA TYR A 43 22.20 -4.08 13.18
C TYR A 43 23.11 -3.19 12.34
N ASP A 44 23.64 -2.09 12.92
CA ASP A 44 24.32 -1.03 12.18
C ASP A 44 25.83 -1.20 12.14
N HIS A 45 26.43 -1.89 13.13
CA HIS A 45 27.88 -1.99 13.27
C HIS A 45 28.37 -3.44 13.24
N GLU A 46 29.60 -3.62 12.80
CA GLU A 46 30.36 -4.86 12.90
C GLU A 46 31.15 -4.90 14.23
N LEU A 47 32.06 -5.89 14.39
CA LEU A 47 33.01 -5.86 15.52
C LEU A 47 33.92 -4.66 15.38
N GLY A 48 34.26 -4.02 16.49
CA GLY A 48 35.10 -2.83 16.58
C GLY A 48 34.28 -1.58 16.96
N GLU A 49 34.67 -0.42 16.43
CA GLU A 49 34.06 0.86 16.79
C GLU A 49 32.57 0.89 16.45
N ALA A 50 31.76 1.30 17.42
CA ALA A 50 30.32 1.39 17.31
C ALA A 50 29.78 2.58 18.09
N SER A 51 28.66 3.14 17.63
CA SER A 51 27.94 4.19 18.35
C SER A 51 26.43 4.00 18.27
N TYR A 52 25.68 4.60 19.18
CA TYR A 52 24.23 4.68 19.12
C TYR A 52 23.72 6.00 19.70
N GLN A 53 22.57 6.46 19.21
CA GLN A 53 21.92 7.67 19.71
C GLN A 53 21.08 7.34 20.94
N SER A 54 21.48 7.87 22.10
CA SER A 54 20.72 7.80 23.33
C SER A 54 19.94 9.11 23.54
N PRO A 55 18.89 9.14 24.38
CA PRO A 55 18.23 10.39 24.76
C PRO A 55 19.16 11.46 25.36
N SER A 56 20.30 11.04 25.92
CA SER A 56 21.34 11.92 26.49
C SER A 56 22.41 12.34 25.49
N GLY A 57 22.34 11.89 24.24
CA GLY A 57 23.31 12.15 23.17
C GLY A 57 23.93 10.88 22.59
N GLU A 58 24.93 11.06 21.72
CA GLU A 58 25.61 9.94 21.06
C GLU A 58 26.58 9.27 22.06
N ILE A 59 26.47 7.95 22.16
CA ILE A 59 27.33 7.10 22.95
C ILE A 59 28.24 6.31 22.01
N ASN A 60 29.57 6.48 22.19
CA ASN A 60 30.58 5.81 21.39
C ASN A 60 31.25 4.72 22.20
N GLY A 61 31.63 3.61 21.56
CA GLY A 61 32.29 2.49 22.22
C GLY A 61 32.83 1.47 21.22
N GLU A 62 33.04 0.25 21.70
CA GLU A 62 33.57 -0.86 20.92
C GLU A 62 32.75 -2.13 21.16
N ILE A 63 32.39 -2.82 20.08
CA ILE A 63 31.78 -4.15 20.14
C ILE A 63 32.88 -5.19 20.04
N SER A 64 33.10 -5.93 21.11
CA SER A 64 34.12 -6.98 21.17
C SER A 64 33.59 -8.37 20.80
N LEU A 65 32.29 -8.60 20.92
CA LEU A 65 31.65 -9.89 20.63
C LEU A 65 30.24 -9.71 20.16
N LYS A 66 29.89 -10.41 19.06
CA LYS A 66 28.49 -10.54 18.55
C LYS A 66 28.12 -12.01 18.47
N ARG A 67 27.01 -12.37 19.13
CA ARG A 67 26.44 -13.71 19.09
C ARG A 67 24.95 -13.65 18.81
N GLN A 68 24.49 -14.60 18.04
CA GLN A 68 23.08 -14.79 17.78
C GLN A 68 22.66 -16.17 18.26
N TYR A 69 21.51 -16.22 18.97
CA TYR A 69 20.97 -17.42 19.56
C TYR A 69 19.59 -17.70 18.98
N ARG A 70 19.29 -18.98 18.70
CA ARG A 70 17.94 -19.45 18.52
C ARG A 70 17.56 -20.33 19.70
N ILE A 71 16.55 -19.87 20.43
CA ILE A 71 16.03 -20.54 21.62
C ILE A 71 14.55 -20.81 21.38
N GLN A 72 14.14 -22.10 21.41
CA GLN A 72 12.78 -22.52 21.25
C GLN A 72 12.36 -23.38 22.42
N ALA A 73 11.21 -23.06 23.05
CA ALA A 73 10.71 -23.76 24.25
C ALA A 73 11.77 -23.92 25.37
N GLY A 74 12.59 -22.89 25.59
CA GLY A 74 13.64 -22.88 26.61
C GLY A 74 14.89 -23.69 26.27
N LYS A 75 15.00 -24.24 25.06
CA LYS A 75 16.19 -24.98 24.60
C LYS A 75 16.90 -24.19 23.51
N MET A 76 18.22 -24.08 23.63
CA MET A 76 19.06 -23.49 22.60
C MET A 76 19.21 -24.46 21.43
N GLU A 77 18.70 -24.11 20.27
CA GLU A 77 18.81 -24.90 19.03
C GLU A 77 20.18 -24.69 18.38
N PHE A 78 20.61 -23.41 18.28
CA PHE A 78 21.95 -23.08 17.82
C PHE A 78 22.43 -21.73 18.38
N MET A 79 23.73 -21.52 18.32
CA MET A 79 24.40 -20.25 18.58
C MET A 79 25.41 -20.01 17.46
N ILE A 80 25.44 -18.80 16.93
CA ILE A 80 26.41 -18.38 15.91
C ILE A 80 27.16 -17.17 16.48
N GLU A 81 28.48 -17.25 16.44
CA GLU A 81 29.37 -16.15 16.70
C GLU A 81 29.85 -15.58 15.38
N SER A 82 29.56 -14.31 15.14
CA SER A 82 29.83 -13.66 13.87
C SER A 82 30.79 -12.50 14.05
N ALA A 83 31.90 -12.54 13.31
CA ALA A 83 32.82 -11.42 13.18
C ALA A 83 32.32 -10.34 12.22
N LEU A 84 31.38 -10.72 11.35
CA LEU A 84 30.82 -9.90 10.27
C LEU A 84 29.32 -9.68 10.54
N THR A 85 28.68 -8.66 9.99
CA THR A 85 27.22 -8.40 10.10
C THR A 85 26.41 -9.61 9.65
N VAL A 86 25.28 -9.86 10.34
CA VAL A 86 24.34 -10.99 10.15
C VAL A 86 24.42 -11.62 8.77
N HIS A 87 25.01 -12.84 8.70
CA HIS A 87 25.42 -13.37 7.45
C HIS A 87 24.53 -14.41 6.85
N ASP A 88 24.76 -14.58 5.57
CA ASP A 88 24.19 -15.50 4.62
C ASP A 88 23.82 -16.88 5.22
N ASP A 89 24.58 -17.43 6.15
CA ASP A 89 24.33 -18.76 6.74
C ASP A 89 23.06 -18.82 7.62
N ILE A 90 22.81 -17.79 8.46
CA ILE A 90 21.59 -17.73 9.29
C ILE A 90 20.41 -17.39 8.40
N LEU A 91 20.60 -16.37 7.58
CA LEU A 91 19.59 -15.94 6.60
C LEU A 91 19.23 -17.10 5.67
N GLN A 92 20.21 -17.88 5.17
CA GLN A 92 19.98 -19.07 4.37
C GLN A 92 19.25 -20.17 5.12
N LYS A 93 19.58 -20.44 6.38
CA LYS A 93 18.86 -21.40 7.23
C LYS A 93 17.43 -20.96 7.48
N GLU A 94 17.20 -19.70 7.82
CA GLU A 94 15.87 -19.15 8.04
C GLU A 94 15.06 -19.08 6.73
N LEU A 95 15.67 -18.70 5.63
CA LEU A 95 15.03 -18.70 4.30
C LEU A 95 14.79 -20.12 3.75
N SER A 96 15.46 -21.13 4.27
CA SER A 96 15.21 -22.53 3.92
C SER A 96 14.07 -23.15 4.72
N ALA A 97 13.64 -22.50 5.82
CA ALA A 97 12.48 -22.89 6.60
C ALA A 97 11.16 -22.59 5.83
N ASN A 98 10.07 -23.22 6.28
CA ASN A 98 8.75 -23.03 5.67
C ASN A 98 8.25 -21.59 5.81
N ALA A 99 7.32 -21.19 4.94
CA ALA A 99 6.79 -19.82 4.86
C ALA A 99 6.29 -19.24 6.19
N ASP A 100 5.69 -20.07 7.05
CA ASP A 100 5.14 -19.65 8.36
C ASP A 100 6.21 -19.31 9.40
N ASP A 101 7.37 -19.97 9.36
CA ASP A 101 8.44 -19.73 10.33
C ASP A 101 9.25 -18.46 9.98
N LYS A 102 9.13 -17.97 8.74
CA LYS A 102 9.96 -16.87 8.21
C LYS A 102 9.68 -15.53 8.88
N MET A 103 8.41 -15.23 9.13
CA MET A 103 8.04 -13.94 9.74
C MET A 103 8.42 -13.83 11.21
N LYS A 104 8.43 -14.97 11.92
CA LYS A 104 8.76 -15.01 13.35
C LYS A 104 10.21 -14.68 13.68
N ASN A 105 11.10 -14.80 12.70
CA ASN A 105 12.53 -14.66 12.90
C ASN A 105 13.17 -13.43 12.23
N ILE A 106 12.37 -12.53 11.68
CA ILE A 106 12.89 -11.37 10.92
C ILE A 106 13.70 -10.43 11.81
N VAL A 107 13.31 -10.25 13.08
CA VAL A 107 14.09 -9.42 14.04
C VAL A 107 15.54 -9.85 14.10
N ALA A 108 15.81 -11.16 13.98
CA ALA A 108 17.16 -11.71 13.99
C ALA A 108 17.93 -11.50 12.69
N THR A 109 17.23 -11.22 11.58
CA THR A 109 17.81 -11.14 10.23
C THR A 109 17.71 -9.73 9.61
N ILE A 110 17.29 -8.73 10.37
CA ILE A 110 17.23 -7.33 9.89
C ILE A 110 18.62 -6.90 9.42
N GLN A 111 18.71 -6.53 8.15
CA GLN A 111 19.92 -6.02 7.54
C GLN A 111 20.10 -4.52 7.86
N ARG A 112 21.33 -4.02 7.77
CA ARG A 112 21.66 -2.61 8.02
C ARG A 112 20.79 -1.64 7.23
N GLU A 113 20.56 -1.92 5.95
CA GLU A 113 19.69 -1.08 5.09
C GLU A 113 18.24 -1.07 5.57
N GLN A 114 17.74 -2.22 6.01
CA GLN A 114 16.40 -2.37 6.56
C GLN A 114 16.27 -1.63 7.89
N ASN A 115 17.28 -1.75 8.78
CA ASN A 115 17.30 -1.05 10.06
C ASN A 115 17.24 0.47 9.90
N ARG A 116 17.94 1.03 8.91
CA ARG A 116 17.88 2.47 8.57
C ARG A 116 16.48 2.91 8.17
N ILE A 117 15.75 2.07 7.42
CA ILE A 117 14.36 2.34 7.03
C ILE A 117 13.43 2.28 8.25
N ILE A 118 13.57 1.26 9.07
CA ILE A 118 12.75 1.05 10.27
C ILE A 118 12.89 2.24 11.21
N ARG A 119 14.12 2.72 11.45
CA ARG A 119 14.45 3.78 12.42
C ARG A 119 14.45 5.20 11.84
N ASN A 120 14.04 5.41 10.59
CA ASN A 120 13.94 6.75 10.02
C ASN A 120 12.77 7.52 10.65
N GLU A 121 13.04 8.43 11.58
CA GLU A 121 12.05 9.26 12.26
C GLU A 121 11.84 10.63 11.59
N GLU A 122 12.76 11.06 10.73
CA GLU A 122 12.80 12.42 10.19
C GLU A 122 11.85 12.60 9.02
N ALA A 123 11.74 11.61 8.14
CA ALA A 123 10.94 11.71 6.92
C ALA A 123 9.45 11.91 7.23
N ARG A 124 8.88 13.02 6.75
CA ARG A 124 7.43 13.24 6.78
C ARG A 124 6.69 12.28 5.86
N THR A 125 7.28 11.99 4.71
CA THR A 125 6.84 10.95 3.78
C THR A 125 8.04 10.11 3.41
N LEU A 126 8.02 8.83 3.75
CA LEU A 126 9.05 7.85 3.39
C LEU A 126 8.50 6.95 2.28
N ILE A 127 9.18 6.91 1.15
CA ILE A 127 8.86 6.05 0.01
C ILE A 127 9.88 4.92 -0.03
N ILE A 128 9.42 3.68 0.13
CA ILE A 128 10.26 2.49 0.14
C ILE A 128 10.07 1.76 -1.19
N GLN A 129 11.00 1.97 -2.10
CA GLN A 129 11.09 1.22 -3.35
C GLN A 129 11.88 -0.05 -3.10
N GLY A 130 11.22 -1.21 -3.15
CA GLY A 130 11.91 -2.48 -2.95
C GLY A 130 11.62 -3.47 -4.07
N VAL A 131 12.62 -4.27 -4.45
CA VAL A 131 12.44 -5.34 -5.42
C VAL A 131 11.53 -6.46 -4.90
N ALA A 132 11.07 -7.34 -5.80
CA ALA A 132 10.34 -8.54 -5.42
C ALA A 132 11.13 -9.33 -4.36
N GLY A 133 10.49 -9.70 -3.26
CA GLY A 133 11.12 -10.51 -2.21
C GLY A 133 12.11 -9.78 -1.30
N SER A 134 12.17 -8.44 -1.32
CA SER A 134 13.05 -7.67 -0.43
C SER A 134 12.53 -7.51 1.02
N GLY A 135 11.39 -8.07 1.35
CA GLY A 135 10.79 -7.99 2.68
C GLY A 135 10.11 -6.65 3.00
N LYS A 136 9.73 -5.86 1.98
CA LYS A 136 9.12 -4.52 2.14
C LYS A 136 8.05 -4.43 3.20
N THR A 137 7.07 -5.32 3.11
CA THR A 137 5.92 -5.33 4.02
C THR A 137 6.34 -5.63 5.44
N SER A 138 7.21 -6.61 5.63
CA SER A 138 7.76 -6.93 6.94
C SER A 138 8.50 -5.73 7.54
N ILE A 139 9.35 -5.08 6.75
CA ILE A 139 10.08 -3.87 7.18
C ILE A 139 9.11 -2.75 7.57
N ALA A 140 8.02 -2.57 6.80
CA ALA A 140 7.02 -1.56 7.10
C ALA A 140 6.29 -1.84 8.42
N LEU A 141 5.97 -3.10 8.73
CA LEU A 141 5.35 -3.50 9.99
C LEU A 141 6.32 -3.37 11.18
N HIS A 142 7.58 -3.74 11.01
CA HIS A 142 8.62 -3.47 12.00
C HIS A 142 8.81 -1.97 12.25
N ARG A 143 8.72 -1.15 11.18
CA ARG A 143 8.72 0.29 11.31
C ARG A 143 7.53 0.81 12.11
N ILE A 144 6.32 0.28 11.89
CA ILE A 144 5.15 0.62 12.71
C ILE A 144 5.40 0.27 14.17
N ALA A 145 5.87 -0.94 14.46
CA ALA A 145 6.20 -1.38 15.83
C ALA A 145 7.29 -0.48 16.46
N TYR A 146 8.30 -0.07 15.69
CA TYR A 146 9.32 0.87 16.14
C TYR A 146 8.73 2.25 16.45
N LEU A 147 7.88 2.80 15.58
CA LEU A 147 7.25 4.11 15.79
C LEU A 147 6.32 4.10 17.00
N LEU A 148 5.55 3.03 17.22
CA LEU A 148 4.70 2.87 18.40
C LEU A 148 5.53 2.82 19.69
N TYR A 149 6.67 2.13 19.67
CA TYR A 149 7.60 2.08 20.80
C TYR A 149 8.24 3.45 21.07
N THR A 150 8.77 4.11 20.03
CA THR A 150 9.50 5.38 20.17
C THR A 150 8.59 6.54 20.57
N PHE A 151 7.37 6.58 20.03
CA PHE A 151 6.41 7.64 20.28
C PHE A 151 5.32 7.22 21.27
N GLN A 152 5.63 6.29 22.17
CA GLN A 152 4.71 5.84 23.21
C GLN A 152 4.11 7.02 23.99
N GLY A 153 2.79 7.00 24.20
CA GLY A 153 2.02 8.09 24.82
C GLY A 153 1.56 9.20 23.88
N SER A 154 2.14 9.33 22.66
CA SER A 154 1.71 10.29 21.63
C SER A 154 1.15 9.63 20.36
N LEU A 155 1.52 8.38 20.10
CA LEU A 155 1.07 7.55 18.99
C LEU A 155 0.56 6.21 19.53
N SER A 156 -0.64 5.82 19.13
CA SER A 156 -1.26 4.52 19.44
C SER A 156 -1.60 3.77 18.15
N SER A 157 -1.88 2.48 18.25
CA SER A 157 -2.32 1.64 17.12
C SER A 157 -3.53 2.22 16.39
N ASN A 158 -4.48 2.83 17.11
CA ASN A 158 -5.66 3.47 16.54
C ASN A 158 -5.36 4.79 15.79
N ASP A 159 -4.19 5.38 15.98
CA ASP A 159 -3.72 6.57 15.26
C ASP A 159 -3.06 6.23 13.91
N ILE A 160 -2.87 4.95 13.63
CA ILE A 160 -2.25 4.46 12.40
C ILE A 160 -3.33 3.87 11.50
N LEU A 161 -3.21 4.07 10.19
CA LEU A 161 -4.09 3.46 9.20
C LEU A 161 -3.24 2.82 8.10
N ILE A 162 -3.57 1.58 7.74
CA ILE A 162 -2.96 0.86 6.63
C ILE A 162 -3.90 0.87 5.44
N ILE A 163 -3.39 1.29 4.27
CA ILE A 163 -4.09 1.16 2.99
C ILE A 163 -3.45 0.02 2.21
N SER A 164 -4.23 -1.04 1.96
CA SER A 164 -3.83 -2.21 1.19
C SER A 164 -4.84 -2.49 0.07
N PRO A 165 -4.41 -2.97 -1.11
CA PRO A 165 -5.32 -3.28 -2.21
C PRO A 165 -6.10 -4.57 -2.00
N ASN A 166 -5.67 -5.47 -1.11
CA ASN A 166 -6.21 -6.81 -0.97
C ASN A 166 -6.56 -7.14 0.50
N LYS A 167 -7.81 -7.54 0.75
CA LYS A 167 -8.29 -7.94 2.09
C LYS A 167 -7.60 -9.18 2.64
N VAL A 168 -7.18 -10.10 1.78
CA VAL A 168 -6.46 -11.32 2.19
C VAL A 168 -5.09 -10.97 2.76
N PHE A 169 -4.46 -9.94 2.20
CA PHE A 169 -3.21 -9.40 2.71
C PHE A 169 -3.39 -8.64 4.02
N ALA A 170 -4.57 -8.03 4.21
CA ALA A 170 -5.01 -7.41 5.45
C ALA A 170 -4.95 -8.36 6.64
N ASP A 171 -5.54 -9.53 6.46
CA ASP A 171 -5.56 -10.59 7.49
C ASP A 171 -4.14 -11.02 7.88
N TYR A 172 -3.24 -11.13 6.91
CA TYR A 172 -1.83 -11.41 7.14
C TYR A 172 -1.12 -10.33 7.98
N ILE A 173 -1.31 -9.05 7.66
CA ILE A 173 -0.73 -7.92 8.40
C ILE A 173 -1.24 -7.90 9.84
N SER A 174 -2.53 -8.17 10.06
CA SER A 174 -3.15 -8.13 11.38
C SER A 174 -2.56 -9.13 12.36
N ASN A 175 -1.93 -10.20 11.87
CA ASN A 175 -1.31 -11.23 12.69
C ASN A 175 0.16 -10.93 13.06
N VAL A 176 0.87 -10.11 12.27
CA VAL A 176 2.30 -9.84 12.47
C VAL A 176 2.56 -8.85 13.61
N LEU A 177 1.77 -7.78 13.73
CA LEU A 177 1.98 -6.78 14.78
C LEU A 177 1.86 -7.36 16.20
N PRO A 178 0.88 -8.23 16.51
CA PRO A 178 0.84 -8.93 17.79
C PRO A 178 2.06 -9.79 18.08
N GLU A 179 2.68 -10.41 17.06
CA GLU A 179 3.94 -11.16 17.24
C GLU A 179 5.13 -10.23 17.60
N LEU A 180 5.05 -8.95 17.21
CA LEU A 180 6.02 -7.91 17.58
C LEU A 180 5.68 -7.23 18.91
N GLY A 181 4.64 -7.69 19.62
CA GLY A 181 4.20 -7.15 20.90
C GLY A 181 3.33 -5.90 20.82
N GLU A 182 2.78 -5.62 19.64
CA GLU A 182 1.93 -4.47 19.42
C GLU A 182 0.45 -4.88 19.21
N GLU A 183 -0.46 -3.93 19.43
CA GLU A 183 -1.87 -4.13 19.10
C GLU A 183 -2.10 -4.10 17.59
N THR A 184 -3.21 -4.67 17.16
CA THR A 184 -3.65 -4.62 15.77
C THR A 184 -3.93 -3.18 15.33
N VAL A 185 -3.59 -2.86 14.09
CA VAL A 185 -3.75 -1.54 13.48
C VAL A 185 -4.93 -1.57 12.50
N PRO A 186 -5.78 -0.52 12.48
CA PRO A 186 -6.86 -0.41 11.50
C PRO A 186 -6.36 -0.46 10.05
N GLU A 187 -7.11 -1.17 9.22
CA GLU A 187 -6.81 -1.33 7.81
C GLU A 187 -8.03 -1.02 6.94
N THR A 188 -7.77 -0.57 5.71
CA THR A 188 -8.80 -0.24 4.73
C THR A 188 -8.25 -0.33 3.30
N SER A 189 -9.15 -0.37 2.31
CA SER A 189 -8.78 -0.25 0.90
C SER A 189 -9.01 1.16 0.37
N MET A 190 -8.31 1.53 -0.72
CA MET A 190 -8.55 2.81 -1.39
C MET A 190 -10.00 2.93 -1.90
N GLU A 191 -10.58 1.85 -2.38
CA GLU A 191 -11.99 1.81 -2.81
C GLU A 191 -12.96 2.14 -1.67
N GLN A 192 -12.71 1.58 -0.48
CA GLN A 192 -13.52 1.85 0.69
C GLN A 192 -13.41 3.32 1.11
N ILE A 193 -12.19 3.89 1.14
CA ILE A 193 -11.98 5.31 1.43
C ILE A 193 -12.74 6.19 0.45
N LEU A 194 -12.63 5.92 -0.86
CA LEU A 194 -13.31 6.70 -1.89
C LEU A 194 -14.84 6.60 -1.77
N SER A 195 -15.34 5.41 -1.48
CA SER A 195 -16.78 5.17 -1.26
C SER A 195 -17.30 5.93 -0.03
N GLU A 196 -16.56 5.90 1.10
CA GLU A 196 -16.89 6.66 2.30
C GLU A 196 -16.91 8.17 2.05
N VAL A 197 -15.88 8.72 1.38
CA VAL A 197 -15.80 10.14 0.99
C VAL A 197 -17.02 10.55 0.19
N LEU A 198 -17.47 9.70 -0.70
CA LEU A 198 -18.65 9.93 -1.55
C LEU A 198 -19.97 9.49 -0.89
N ASN A 199 -19.96 9.17 0.43
CA ASN A 199 -21.12 8.72 1.22
C ASN A 199 -21.85 7.51 0.59
N HIS A 200 -21.13 6.57 0.00
CA HIS A 200 -21.64 5.35 -0.66
C HIS A 200 -22.70 5.64 -1.75
N LYS A 201 -22.67 6.85 -2.32
CA LYS A 201 -23.73 7.32 -3.23
C LYS A 201 -23.67 6.74 -4.63
N TYR A 202 -22.49 6.30 -5.09
CA TYR A 202 -22.25 5.91 -6.47
C TYR A 202 -21.91 4.44 -6.60
N LYS A 203 -22.47 3.79 -7.62
CA LYS A 203 -22.02 2.47 -8.07
C LYS A 203 -20.91 2.65 -9.08
N TYR A 204 -19.86 1.85 -8.99
CA TYR A 204 -18.70 1.91 -9.86
C TYR A 204 -18.10 0.54 -10.09
N PHE A 205 -17.35 0.41 -11.17
CA PHE A 205 -16.48 -0.72 -11.44
C PHE A 205 -15.37 -0.77 -10.40
N SER A 206 -15.09 -1.94 -9.85
CA SER A 206 -13.95 -2.16 -8.98
C SER A 206 -12.63 -2.09 -9.77
N PHE A 207 -11.52 -1.96 -9.06
CA PHE A 207 -10.19 -2.06 -9.66
C PHE A 207 -10.00 -3.38 -10.44
N PHE A 208 -10.44 -4.48 -9.86
CA PHE A 208 -10.35 -5.81 -10.48
C PHE A 208 -11.17 -5.92 -11.76
N GLU A 209 -12.37 -5.38 -11.78
CA GLU A 209 -13.21 -5.36 -12.98
C GLU A 209 -12.57 -4.51 -14.09
N GLN A 210 -11.95 -3.37 -13.74
CA GLN A 210 -11.21 -2.55 -14.70
C GLN A 210 -10.01 -3.30 -15.29
N VAL A 211 -9.18 -3.94 -14.45
CA VAL A 211 -8.03 -4.73 -14.90
C VAL A 211 -8.47 -5.91 -15.75
N ASN A 212 -9.51 -6.63 -15.35
CA ASN A 212 -10.05 -7.74 -16.13
C ASN A 212 -10.56 -7.30 -17.51
N GLU A 213 -11.21 -6.14 -17.61
CA GLU A 213 -11.65 -5.60 -18.91
C GLU A 213 -10.45 -5.19 -19.79
N LEU A 214 -9.39 -4.61 -19.18
CA LEU A 214 -8.16 -4.29 -19.90
C LEU A 214 -7.46 -5.55 -20.45
N LEU A 215 -7.54 -6.67 -19.72
CA LEU A 215 -6.93 -7.94 -20.13
C LEU A 215 -7.76 -8.70 -21.16
N THR A 216 -9.08 -8.59 -21.12
CA THR A 216 -9.97 -9.43 -21.93
C THR A 216 -10.58 -8.71 -23.13
N LYS A 217 -10.93 -7.45 -22.99
CA LYS A 217 -11.69 -6.66 -24.02
C LYS A 217 -11.24 -5.20 -24.04
N PRO A 218 -9.94 -4.90 -24.22
CA PRO A 218 -9.46 -3.53 -24.26
C PRO A 218 -10.03 -2.80 -25.50
N THR A 219 -10.71 -1.67 -25.29
CA THR A 219 -11.10 -0.79 -26.39
C THR A 219 -10.25 0.48 -26.35
N PRO A 220 -9.84 1.05 -27.52
CA PRO A 220 -8.99 2.24 -27.56
C PRO A 220 -9.56 3.42 -26.75
N ASP A 221 -10.88 3.63 -26.82
CA ASP A 221 -11.53 4.71 -26.07
C ASP A 221 -11.50 4.48 -24.55
N PHE A 222 -11.63 3.22 -24.10
CA PHE A 222 -11.55 2.87 -22.69
C PHE A 222 -10.13 3.11 -22.15
N ILE A 223 -9.12 2.65 -22.90
CA ILE A 223 -7.71 2.88 -22.59
C ILE A 223 -7.43 4.38 -22.51
N LYS A 224 -7.81 5.17 -23.52
CA LYS A 224 -7.60 6.61 -23.57
C LYS A 224 -8.21 7.34 -22.37
N ARG A 225 -9.42 6.92 -21.92
CA ARG A 225 -10.04 7.53 -20.74
C ARG A 225 -9.26 7.24 -19.46
N ILE A 226 -8.79 6.00 -19.25
CA ILE A 226 -8.02 5.62 -18.07
C ILE A 226 -6.66 6.33 -18.07
N GLU A 227 -5.94 6.29 -19.19
CA GLU A 227 -4.64 6.91 -19.37
C GLU A 227 -4.68 8.41 -19.05
N TYR A 228 -5.63 9.14 -19.63
CA TYR A 228 -5.78 10.56 -19.39
C TYR A 228 -6.10 10.87 -17.93
N LYS A 229 -7.06 10.15 -17.32
CA LYS A 229 -7.46 10.35 -15.92
C LYS A 229 -6.37 9.97 -14.91
N SER A 230 -5.38 9.20 -15.33
CA SER A 230 -4.19 8.83 -14.54
C SER A 230 -3.02 9.78 -14.73
N SER A 231 -3.14 10.82 -15.55
CA SER A 231 -2.06 11.76 -15.85
C SER A 231 -2.00 12.95 -14.87
N PHE A 232 -0.82 13.57 -14.74
CA PHE A 232 -0.67 14.83 -14.00
C PHE A 232 -1.36 16.00 -14.71
N ASP A 233 -1.48 15.98 -16.03
CA ASP A 233 -2.20 17.01 -16.81
C ASP A 233 -3.70 17.00 -16.49
N PHE A 234 -4.27 15.82 -16.24
CA PHE A 234 -5.63 15.70 -15.76
C PHE A 234 -5.81 16.39 -14.40
N ILE A 235 -4.90 16.12 -13.45
CA ILE A 235 -4.93 16.74 -12.11
C ILE A 235 -4.83 18.25 -12.22
N ALA A 236 -3.86 18.76 -13.00
CA ALA A 236 -3.70 20.18 -13.22
C ALA A 236 -4.93 20.85 -13.88
N SER A 237 -5.61 20.12 -14.77
CA SER A 237 -6.85 20.59 -15.39
C SER A 237 -8.01 20.62 -14.40
N LEU A 238 -8.09 19.60 -13.52
CA LEU A 238 -9.11 19.55 -12.47
C LEU A 238 -8.91 20.63 -11.41
N ASP A 239 -7.65 20.92 -11.04
CA ASP A 239 -7.33 22.01 -10.12
C ASP A 239 -7.71 23.39 -10.70
N ARG A 240 -7.44 23.61 -12.00
CA ARG A 240 -7.88 24.84 -12.70
C ARG A 240 -9.41 24.94 -12.75
N PHE A 241 -10.10 23.83 -12.94
CA PHE A 241 -11.56 23.84 -12.94
C PHE A 241 -12.14 24.11 -11.53
N ILE A 242 -11.51 23.62 -10.46
CA ILE A 242 -11.89 23.96 -9.10
C ILE A 242 -11.80 25.47 -8.87
N LEU A 243 -10.72 26.12 -9.31
CA LEU A 243 -10.59 27.58 -9.26
C LEU A 243 -11.65 28.29 -10.13
N TYR A 244 -12.01 27.73 -11.28
CA TYR A 244 -13.09 28.23 -12.10
C TYR A 244 -14.44 28.17 -11.38
N ILE A 245 -14.74 27.06 -10.68
CA ILE A 245 -15.94 26.91 -9.86
C ILE A 245 -15.99 27.99 -8.78
N GLU A 246 -14.87 28.22 -8.08
CA GLU A 246 -14.81 29.22 -6.99
C GLU A 246 -15.17 30.62 -7.45
N ASN A 247 -14.89 30.97 -8.69
CA ASN A 247 -15.11 32.30 -9.26
C ASN A 247 -16.41 32.44 -10.06
N HIS A 248 -17.05 31.33 -10.49
CA HIS A 248 -18.16 31.42 -11.45
C HIS A 248 -19.44 30.69 -11.01
N TYR A 249 -19.37 29.77 -10.03
CA TYR A 249 -20.52 28.95 -9.65
C TYR A 249 -21.34 29.56 -8.50
N PHE A 250 -20.83 30.55 -7.82
CA PHE A 250 -21.55 31.31 -6.81
C PHE A 250 -22.03 32.63 -7.41
N ARG A 251 -23.35 32.88 -7.32
CA ARG A 251 -23.98 34.13 -7.76
C ARG A 251 -24.88 34.62 -6.64
N ALA A 252 -24.51 35.74 -6.06
CA ALA A 252 -25.26 36.33 -4.97
C ALA A 252 -26.63 36.83 -5.45
N GLU A 253 -27.64 36.65 -4.63
CA GLU A 253 -29.00 37.14 -4.82
C GLU A 253 -29.47 37.81 -3.53
N ASP A 254 -30.44 38.73 -3.62
CA ASP A 254 -31.06 39.35 -2.46
C ASP A 254 -31.80 38.30 -1.61
N VAL A 255 -31.60 38.32 -0.28
CA VAL A 255 -32.30 37.44 0.65
C VAL A 255 -33.21 38.23 1.55
N LYS A 256 -34.52 38.07 1.40
CA LYS A 256 -35.51 38.61 2.32
C LYS A 256 -35.57 37.73 3.57
N LEU A 257 -34.87 38.14 4.63
CA LEU A 257 -34.80 37.38 5.87
C LEU A 257 -36.07 37.52 6.69
N THR A 258 -36.63 38.76 6.74
CA THR A 258 -37.92 39.06 7.34
C THR A 258 -38.71 40.07 6.49
N LYS A 259 -39.90 40.49 6.91
CA LYS A 259 -40.70 41.53 6.22
C LYS A 259 -39.96 42.88 6.11
N HIS A 260 -39.00 43.12 7.01
CA HIS A 260 -38.31 44.43 7.15
C HIS A 260 -36.79 44.32 6.90
N ILE A 261 -36.24 43.12 6.82
CA ILE A 261 -34.79 42.92 6.68
C ILE A 261 -34.51 42.15 5.40
N THR A 262 -33.81 42.80 4.48
CA THR A 262 -33.29 42.17 3.27
C THR A 262 -31.75 42.26 3.33
N VAL A 263 -31.07 41.14 3.06
CA VAL A 263 -29.63 41.09 2.86
C VAL A 263 -29.35 41.29 1.37
N PRO A 264 -28.70 42.41 0.96
CA PRO A 264 -28.47 42.70 -0.44
C PRO A 264 -27.48 41.73 -1.07
N ALA A 265 -27.65 41.41 -2.34
CA ALA A 265 -26.73 40.59 -3.12
C ALA A 265 -25.31 41.20 -3.13
N GLU A 266 -25.18 42.51 -3.34
CA GLU A 266 -23.93 43.25 -3.31
C GLU A 266 -23.14 43.02 -2.02
N PHE A 267 -23.81 43.05 -0.86
CA PHE A 267 -23.17 42.75 0.42
C PHE A 267 -22.65 41.31 0.47
N ILE A 268 -23.44 40.35 0.02
CA ILE A 268 -23.05 38.94 0.00
C ILE A 268 -21.84 38.77 -0.91
N GLU A 269 -21.86 39.36 -2.10
CA GLU A 269 -20.79 39.26 -3.09
C GLU A 269 -19.48 39.88 -2.59
N GLU A 270 -19.54 41.04 -1.93
CA GLU A 270 -18.39 41.75 -1.35
C GLU A 270 -17.76 40.97 -0.19
N GLN A 271 -18.57 40.34 0.66
CA GLN A 271 -18.08 39.67 1.87
C GLN A 271 -17.66 38.22 1.63
N PHE A 272 -18.21 37.54 0.61
CA PHE A 272 -17.97 36.12 0.35
C PHE A 272 -16.48 35.75 0.18
N PRO A 273 -15.63 36.55 -0.48
CA PRO A 273 -14.20 36.29 -0.62
C PRO A 273 -13.41 36.22 0.69
N ARG A 274 -13.93 36.82 1.80
CA ARG A 274 -13.28 36.73 3.13
C ARG A 274 -13.19 35.31 3.65
N PHE A 275 -14.03 34.41 3.13
CA PHE A 275 -14.09 33.00 3.52
C PHE A 275 -13.30 32.07 2.59
N ASN A 276 -12.49 32.60 1.69
CA ASN A 276 -11.71 31.81 0.69
C ASN A 276 -10.75 30.79 1.31
N ARG A 277 -10.40 30.95 2.61
CA ARG A 277 -9.63 29.94 3.37
C ARG A 277 -10.39 28.63 3.62
N TYR A 278 -11.71 28.64 3.50
CA TYR A 278 -12.56 27.45 3.68
C TYR A 278 -12.88 26.83 2.32
N PRO A 279 -13.07 25.50 2.25
CA PRO A 279 -13.66 24.83 1.09
C PRO A 279 -15.01 25.46 0.73
N MET A 280 -15.32 25.52 -0.56
CA MET A 280 -16.45 26.28 -1.11
C MET A 280 -17.77 26.09 -0.34
N ARG A 281 -18.13 24.84 -0.02
CA ARG A 281 -19.39 24.53 0.66
C ARG A 281 -19.40 24.88 2.16
N GLN A 282 -18.23 25.04 2.78
CA GLN A 282 -18.11 25.51 4.16
C GLN A 282 -18.25 27.03 4.26
N ARG A 283 -17.94 27.75 3.16
CA ARG A 283 -18.11 29.21 3.09
C ARG A 283 -19.55 29.63 3.31
N PHE A 284 -20.54 28.79 2.92
CA PHE A 284 -21.96 29.09 3.08
C PHE A 284 -22.37 29.16 4.55
N GLU A 285 -21.83 28.30 5.39
CA GLU A 285 -22.09 28.33 6.83
C GLU A 285 -21.41 29.52 7.50
N ALA A 286 -20.12 29.73 7.17
CA ALA A 286 -19.37 30.88 7.69
C ALA A 286 -19.99 32.23 7.27
N MET A 287 -20.46 32.32 6.02
CA MET A 287 -21.17 33.52 5.53
C MET A 287 -22.53 33.71 6.23
N THR A 288 -23.26 32.60 6.45
CA THR A 288 -24.55 32.65 7.19
C THR A 288 -24.32 33.21 8.58
N ASP A 289 -23.36 32.68 9.34
CA ASP A 289 -23.09 33.10 10.71
C ASP A 289 -22.60 34.57 10.73
N TYR A 290 -21.74 34.97 9.79
CA TYR A 290 -21.29 36.36 9.66
C TYR A 290 -22.44 37.34 9.42
N ILE A 291 -23.35 37.03 8.49
CA ILE A 291 -24.51 37.85 8.18
C ILE A 291 -25.39 38.00 9.46
N LEU A 292 -25.65 36.90 10.15
CA LEU A 292 -26.49 36.90 11.34
C LEU A 292 -25.86 37.71 12.49
N ASP A 293 -24.56 37.64 12.66
CA ASP A 293 -23.85 38.44 13.67
C ASP A 293 -23.87 39.94 13.33
N MET A 294 -23.69 40.27 12.04
CA MET A 294 -23.85 41.65 11.58
C MET A 294 -25.27 42.18 11.83
N MET A 295 -26.30 41.37 11.56
CA MET A 295 -27.70 41.75 11.80
C MET A 295 -28.02 41.95 13.28
N LYS A 296 -27.46 41.13 14.17
CA LYS A 296 -27.58 41.33 15.63
C LYS A 296 -27.03 42.70 16.05
N VAL A 297 -25.85 43.06 15.53
CA VAL A 297 -25.19 44.32 15.89
C VAL A 297 -25.92 45.52 15.29
N GLN A 298 -26.30 45.45 14.01
CA GLN A 298 -26.85 46.59 13.27
C GLN A 298 -28.34 46.88 13.59
N TYR A 299 -29.11 45.82 13.83
CA TYR A 299 -30.58 45.93 13.99
C TYR A 299 -31.09 45.45 15.35
N ALA A 300 -30.20 45.12 16.30
CA ALA A 300 -30.56 44.49 17.58
C ALA A 300 -31.49 43.26 17.41
N PHE A 301 -31.31 42.54 16.31
CA PHE A 301 -32.22 41.47 15.86
C PHE A 301 -31.88 40.15 16.55
N THR A 302 -32.88 39.54 17.19
CA THR A 302 -32.74 38.20 17.78
C THR A 302 -33.08 37.15 16.75
N VAL A 303 -32.05 36.42 16.32
CA VAL A 303 -32.13 35.39 15.28
C VAL A 303 -32.77 34.12 15.83
N THR A 304 -33.79 33.63 15.16
CA THR A 304 -34.37 32.30 15.42
C THR A 304 -33.64 31.21 14.65
N THR A 305 -33.71 29.95 15.09
CA THR A 305 -33.18 28.78 14.38
C THR A 305 -33.80 28.63 12.98
N ALA A 306 -35.08 29.02 12.83
CA ALA A 306 -35.77 28.98 11.53
C ALA A 306 -35.16 29.96 10.54
N GLU A 307 -34.88 31.20 10.95
CA GLU A 307 -34.25 32.21 10.10
C GLU A 307 -32.82 31.87 9.73
N ARG A 308 -32.04 31.31 10.67
CA ARG A 308 -30.69 30.78 10.37
C ARG A 308 -30.73 29.70 9.31
N ASN A 309 -31.62 28.71 9.45
CA ASN A 309 -31.76 27.63 8.49
C ASN A 309 -32.26 28.12 7.12
N PHE A 310 -33.17 29.10 7.12
CA PHE A 310 -33.64 29.72 5.88
C PHE A 310 -32.50 30.44 5.16
N LEU A 311 -31.75 31.32 5.84
CA LEU A 311 -30.61 32.04 5.26
C LEU A 311 -29.54 31.08 4.73
N LYS A 312 -29.19 30.05 5.50
CA LYS A 312 -28.26 29.01 5.09
C LYS A 312 -28.72 28.29 3.81
N LYS A 313 -30.00 28.01 3.70
CA LYS A 313 -30.60 27.37 2.51
C LYS A 313 -30.53 28.29 1.29
N GLU A 314 -30.87 29.58 1.45
CA GLU A 314 -30.81 30.55 0.35
C GLU A 314 -29.37 30.79 -0.13
N ILE A 315 -28.40 30.99 0.78
CA ILE A 315 -26.99 31.12 0.39
C ILE A 315 -26.49 29.87 -0.34
N LYS A 316 -26.88 28.68 0.13
CA LYS A 316 -26.53 27.44 -0.55
C LYS A 316 -27.16 27.33 -1.93
N ARG A 317 -28.37 27.87 -2.15
CA ARG A 317 -29.05 27.89 -3.45
C ARG A 317 -28.31 28.72 -4.49
N MET A 318 -27.61 29.76 -4.07
CA MET A 318 -26.80 30.63 -4.91
C MET A 318 -25.60 29.92 -5.56
N PHE A 319 -25.29 28.70 -5.11
CA PHE A 319 -24.19 27.90 -5.64
C PHE A 319 -24.70 26.82 -6.61
N ALA A 320 -24.29 26.91 -7.88
CA ALA A 320 -24.71 25.96 -8.92
C ALA A 320 -24.11 24.54 -8.74
N GLY A 321 -23.01 24.41 -7.98
CA GLY A 321 -22.22 23.19 -7.82
C GLY A 321 -22.68 22.26 -6.68
N ASN A 322 -23.98 22.10 -6.44
CA ASN A 322 -24.49 21.27 -5.34
C ASN A 322 -24.46 19.76 -5.61
N ASN A 323 -24.36 19.34 -6.85
CA ASN A 323 -24.30 17.93 -7.27
C ASN A 323 -22.91 17.60 -7.82
N ASP A 324 -22.13 16.81 -7.09
CA ASP A 324 -20.75 16.46 -7.44
C ASP A 324 -20.61 15.80 -8.80
N LEU A 325 -21.52 14.87 -9.14
CA LEU A 325 -21.50 14.17 -10.43
C LEU A 325 -21.81 15.11 -11.58
N GLN A 326 -22.71 16.09 -11.38
CA GLN A 326 -22.99 17.09 -12.41
C GLN A 326 -21.78 18.00 -12.60
N VAL A 327 -21.19 18.49 -11.52
CA VAL A 327 -19.97 19.32 -11.56
C VAL A 327 -18.82 18.56 -12.23
N TYR A 328 -18.70 17.26 -11.98
CA TYR A 328 -17.70 16.42 -12.65
C TYR A 328 -17.96 16.26 -14.16
N LYS A 329 -19.23 16.20 -14.59
CA LYS A 329 -19.57 16.25 -16.02
C LYS A 329 -19.27 17.61 -16.63
N ASP A 330 -19.61 18.68 -15.91
CA ASP A 330 -19.34 20.06 -16.34
C ASP A 330 -17.85 20.31 -16.56
N PHE A 331 -16.98 19.66 -15.78
CA PHE A 331 -15.52 19.68 -15.97
C PHE A 331 -15.12 19.19 -17.36
N PHE A 332 -15.67 18.08 -17.85
CA PHE A 332 -15.34 17.57 -19.19
C PHE A 332 -15.92 18.47 -20.31
N ALA A 333 -17.09 19.04 -20.09
CA ALA A 333 -17.66 20.02 -21.00
C ALA A 333 -16.83 21.32 -21.04
N TRP A 334 -16.36 21.81 -19.87
CA TRP A 334 -15.50 22.95 -19.75
C TRP A 334 -14.14 22.76 -20.45
N MET A 335 -13.58 21.53 -20.41
CA MET A 335 -12.38 21.17 -21.16
C MET A 335 -12.60 21.01 -22.68
N GLY A 336 -13.84 20.96 -23.15
CA GLY A 336 -14.16 20.62 -24.54
C GLY A 336 -13.90 19.15 -24.90
N LYS A 337 -13.89 18.24 -23.90
CA LYS A 337 -13.62 16.81 -24.08
C LYS A 337 -14.68 15.92 -23.39
N PRO A 338 -15.97 16.08 -23.73
CA PRO A 338 -17.07 15.36 -23.09
C PRO A 338 -16.96 13.83 -23.28
N GLU A 339 -16.31 13.36 -24.34
CA GLU A 339 -16.09 11.94 -24.65
C GLU A 339 -15.19 11.22 -23.64
N LEU A 340 -14.43 11.96 -22.83
CA LEU A 340 -13.59 11.39 -21.78
C LEU A 340 -14.37 10.99 -20.52
N PHE A 341 -15.65 11.37 -20.43
CA PHE A 341 -16.55 10.87 -19.40
C PHE A 341 -17.58 9.91 -20.02
N LYS A 342 -17.60 8.68 -19.54
CA LYS A 342 -18.56 7.67 -19.98
C LYS A 342 -19.17 6.96 -18.79
N MET A 343 -20.47 7.06 -18.66
CA MET A 343 -21.23 6.28 -17.69
C MET A 343 -21.69 4.97 -18.33
N ARG A 344 -21.49 3.87 -17.66
CA ARG A 344 -21.93 2.54 -18.09
C ARG A 344 -23.44 2.36 -17.89
N LYS A 345 -23.99 1.25 -18.37
CA LYS A 345 -25.40 0.87 -18.11
C LYS A 345 -25.66 0.87 -16.59
N ASN A 346 -26.89 1.09 -16.19
CA ASN A 346 -27.32 1.16 -14.79
C ASN A 346 -26.63 2.26 -13.96
N ARG A 347 -26.15 3.33 -14.61
CA ARG A 347 -25.46 4.46 -13.97
C ARG A 347 -24.20 4.07 -13.18
N ILE A 348 -23.49 3.06 -13.64
CA ILE A 348 -22.22 2.61 -13.06
C ILE A 348 -21.09 3.48 -13.61
N LEU A 349 -20.26 4.05 -12.73
CA LEU A 349 -19.07 4.81 -13.10
C LEU A 349 -17.89 3.87 -13.43
N GLU A 350 -16.96 4.33 -14.26
CA GLU A 350 -15.68 3.64 -14.42
C GLU A 350 -14.83 3.82 -13.15
N TYR A 351 -13.99 2.85 -12.80
CA TYR A 351 -13.10 2.96 -11.63
C TYR A 351 -12.23 4.23 -11.68
N ALA A 352 -11.75 4.57 -12.89
CA ALA A 352 -10.93 5.76 -13.11
C ALA A 352 -11.65 7.10 -12.81
N ASP A 353 -12.98 7.12 -12.66
CA ASP A 353 -13.77 8.31 -12.33
C ASP A 353 -13.95 8.54 -10.83
N ILE A 354 -13.79 7.51 -10.00
CA ILE A 354 -14.15 7.58 -8.57
C ILE A 354 -13.18 8.46 -7.79
N ALA A 355 -11.87 8.30 -8.00
CA ALA A 355 -10.88 9.12 -7.31
C ALA A 355 -10.94 10.60 -7.74
N PRO A 356 -11.09 10.97 -9.03
CA PRO A 356 -11.36 12.33 -9.45
C PRO A 356 -12.62 12.95 -8.83
N LEU A 357 -13.71 12.18 -8.78
CA LEU A 357 -14.97 12.63 -8.17
C LEU A 357 -14.82 12.87 -6.67
N ALA A 358 -14.10 11.98 -5.96
CA ALA A 358 -13.77 12.16 -4.55
C ALA A 358 -12.85 13.36 -4.32
N TYR A 359 -11.85 13.56 -5.19
CA TYR A 359 -10.97 14.73 -5.12
C TYR A 359 -11.75 16.04 -5.24
N LEU A 360 -12.66 16.12 -6.22
CA LEU A 360 -13.56 17.26 -6.40
C LEU A 360 -14.46 17.46 -5.19
N HIS A 361 -15.04 16.39 -4.65
CA HIS A 361 -15.87 16.43 -3.44
C HIS A 361 -15.11 17.02 -2.26
N ILE A 362 -13.88 16.54 -2.00
CA ILE A 362 -13.03 17.04 -0.91
C ILE A 362 -12.66 18.52 -1.13
N ALA A 363 -12.34 18.91 -2.36
CA ALA A 363 -12.01 20.29 -2.67
C ALA A 363 -13.18 21.26 -2.42
N LEU A 364 -14.41 20.83 -2.75
CA LEU A 364 -15.61 21.66 -2.58
C LEU A 364 -16.18 21.63 -1.15
N LYS A 365 -16.15 20.48 -0.48
CA LYS A 365 -16.78 20.29 0.84
C LYS A 365 -15.79 20.36 2.00
N GLY A 366 -14.52 20.07 1.72
CA GLY A 366 -13.53 19.81 2.75
C GLY A 366 -13.65 18.38 3.30
N GLY A 367 -12.89 18.10 4.30
CA GLY A 367 -12.85 16.81 5.00
C GLY A 367 -11.41 16.33 5.14
N THR A 368 -10.94 16.25 6.37
CA THR A 368 -9.65 15.66 6.72
C THR A 368 -9.88 14.63 7.81
N LYS A 369 -9.13 13.54 7.75
CA LYS A 369 -9.15 12.49 8.77
C LYS A 369 -7.96 12.72 9.73
N ASN A 370 -8.05 13.77 10.55
CA ASN A 370 -6.97 14.21 11.45
C ASN A 370 -6.69 13.23 12.61
N TYR A 371 -7.58 12.26 12.86
CA TYR A 371 -7.37 11.21 13.83
C TYR A 371 -6.27 10.24 13.40
N VAL A 372 -5.98 10.13 12.10
CA VAL A 372 -4.85 9.36 11.59
C VAL A 372 -3.59 10.21 11.71
N LYS A 373 -2.63 9.75 12.51
CA LYS A 373 -1.32 10.41 12.71
C LYS A 373 -0.22 9.80 11.85
N HIS A 374 -0.38 8.54 11.44
CA HIS A 374 0.52 7.87 10.51
C HIS A 374 -0.24 7.01 9.50
N LEU A 375 0.06 7.19 8.20
CA LEU A 375 -0.54 6.43 7.10
C LEU A 375 0.51 5.50 6.50
N LEU A 376 0.22 4.20 6.47
CA LEU A 376 0.97 3.21 5.70
C LEU A 376 0.22 2.93 4.39
N VAL A 377 0.90 3.00 3.25
CA VAL A 377 0.34 2.68 1.93
C VAL A 377 1.16 1.57 1.32
N ASP A 378 0.56 0.40 1.18
CA ASP A 378 1.20 -0.75 0.54
C ASP A 378 0.86 -0.82 -0.96
N GLU A 379 1.67 -1.55 -1.70
CA GLU A 379 1.55 -1.74 -3.16
C GLU A 379 1.44 -0.42 -3.92
N MET A 380 2.33 0.51 -3.59
CA MET A 380 2.31 1.90 -4.04
C MET A 380 2.16 2.09 -5.56
N GLN A 381 2.62 1.14 -6.36
CA GLN A 381 2.63 1.22 -7.81
C GLN A 381 1.25 1.05 -8.46
N ASP A 382 0.25 0.56 -7.71
CA ASP A 382 -1.09 0.34 -8.26
C ASP A 382 -1.99 1.56 -8.13
N TYR A 383 -1.60 2.57 -7.35
CA TYR A 383 -2.38 3.79 -7.20
C TYR A 383 -2.02 4.83 -8.25
N SER A 384 -3.03 5.46 -8.80
CA SER A 384 -2.86 6.56 -9.76
C SER A 384 -2.45 7.86 -9.05
N PRO A 385 -1.84 8.83 -9.76
CA PRO A 385 -1.48 10.12 -9.19
C PRO A 385 -2.64 10.86 -8.51
N ILE A 386 -3.85 10.78 -9.04
CA ILE A 386 -5.03 11.42 -8.43
C ILE A 386 -5.43 10.74 -7.10
N GLN A 387 -5.24 9.42 -6.96
CA GLN A 387 -5.48 8.74 -5.69
C GLN A 387 -4.50 9.20 -4.61
N TYR A 388 -3.24 9.42 -4.95
CA TYR A 388 -2.26 10.04 -4.03
C TYR A 388 -2.66 11.46 -3.63
N LYS A 389 -3.22 12.26 -4.56
CA LYS A 389 -3.75 13.59 -4.23
C LYS A 389 -4.93 13.52 -3.27
N VAL A 390 -5.81 12.53 -3.42
CA VAL A 390 -6.89 12.26 -2.46
C VAL A 390 -6.32 11.90 -1.09
N MET A 391 -5.35 10.96 -1.02
CA MET A 391 -4.68 10.58 0.22
C MET A 391 -4.02 11.77 0.90
N GLN A 392 -3.36 12.64 0.12
CA GLN A 392 -2.69 13.84 0.64
C GLN A 392 -3.68 14.83 1.29
N LYS A 393 -4.84 15.04 0.65
CA LYS A 393 -5.88 15.94 1.17
C LYS A 393 -6.59 15.36 2.40
N LEU A 394 -6.85 14.05 2.41
CA LEU A 394 -7.56 13.38 3.52
C LEU A 394 -6.69 13.19 4.75
N PHE A 395 -5.42 12.83 4.56
CA PHE A 395 -4.50 12.45 5.62
C PHE A 395 -3.29 13.40 5.66
N PRO A 396 -3.39 14.54 6.38
CA PRO A 396 -2.28 15.50 6.50
C PRO A 396 -1.18 15.03 7.47
N CYS A 397 -1.10 13.73 7.75
CA CYS A 397 -0.18 13.07 8.66
C CYS A 397 1.13 12.62 7.98
N ARG A 398 2.04 12.03 8.78
CA ARG A 398 3.23 11.32 8.29
C ARG A 398 2.82 10.09 7.49
N LYS A 399 3.63 9.71 6.49
CA LYS A 399 3.33 8.59 5.59
C LYS A 399 4.54 7.69 5.40
N THR A 400 4.27 6.38 5.35
CA THR A 400 5.19 5.37 4.82
C THR A 400 4.51 4.73 3.63
N VAL A 401 5.14 4.81 2.46
CA VAL A 401 4.60 4.32 1.18
C VAL A 401 5.55 3.30 0.64
N LEU A 402 5.09 2.08 0.37
CA LEU A 402 5.97 0.99 -0.03
C LEU A 402 5.42 0.22 -1.22
N GLY A 403 6.32 -0.36 -2.01
CA GLY A 403 5.95 -1.21 -3.13
C GLY A 403 7.12 -1.52 -4.07
N ASP A 404 6.77 -2.15 -5.17
CA ASP A 404 7.69 -2.50 -6.25
C ASP A 404 7.12 -2.03 -7.59
N THR A 405 7.69 -0.99 -8.15
CA THR A 405 7.22 -0.43 -9.42
C THR A 405 7.32 -1.42 -10.59
N SER A 406 8.17 -2.46 -10.48
CA SER A 406 8.25 -3.55 -11.46
C SER A 406 7.07 -4.52 -11.40
N GLN A 407 6.34 -4.57 -10.27
CA GLN A 407 5.16 -5.42 -10.06
C GLN A 407 3.83 -4.70 -10.27
N SER A 408 3.81 -3.61 -11.04
CA SER A 408 2.55 -2.92 -11.34
C SER A 408 1.65 -3.81 -12.19
N VAL A 409 0.44 -4.04 -11.70
CA VAL A 409 -0.66 -4.67 -12.45
C VAL A 409 -1.59 -3.64 -13.07
N ASN A 410 -1.42 -2.37 -12.70
CA ASN A 410 -2.11 -1.23 -13.29
C ASN A 410 -1.14 -0.50 -14.24
N PRO A 411 -1.26 -0.66 -15.55
CA PRO A 411 -0.36 0.00 -16.51
C PRO A 411 -0.44 1.53 -16.47
N TYR A 412 -1.49 2.06 -15.85
CA TYR A 412 -1.76 3.49 -15.68
C TYR A 412 -1.63 3.94 -14.22
N GLY A 413 -1.02 3.13 -13.38
CA GLY A 413 -0.63 3.49 -12.01
C GLY A 413 0.61 4.40 -12.00
N SER A 414 1.12 4.66 -10.80
CA SER A 414 2.36 5.41 -10.62
C SER A 414 3.57 4.48 -10.87
N SER A 415 4.05 4.48 -12.10
CA SER A 415 5.05 3.51 -12.59
C SER A 415 6.47 3.73 -12.04
N THR A 416 6.73 4.83 -11.32
CA THR A 416 8.04 5.11 -10.71
C THR A 416 7.89 5.74 -9.33
N ALA A 417 8.89 5.56 -8.47
CA ALA A 417 8.95 6.20 -7.15
C ALA A 417 8.96 7.74 -7.27
N ASP A 418 9.58 8.28 -8.34
CA ASP A 418 9.61 9.73 -8.61
C ASP A 418 8.22 10.28 -8.95
N MET A 419 7.39 9.54 -9.67
CA MET A 419 5.98 9.92 -9.91
C MET A 419 5.19 9.99 -8.60
N ILE A 420 5.40 9.04 -7.72
CA ILE A 420 4.77 8.99 -6.39
C ILE A 420 5.25 10.18 -5.55
N GLN A 421 6.56 10.43 -5.53
CA GLN A 421 7.14 11.58 -4.84
C GLN A 421 6.55 12.91 -5.36
N LYS A 422 6.43 13.06 -6.69
CA LYS A 422 5.77 14.22 -7.31
C LYS A 422 4.30 14.36 -6.91
N ALA A 423 3.58 13.25 -6.81
CA ALA A 423 2.17 13.25 -6.40
C ALA A 423 1.99 13.64 -4.93
N LEU A 424 2.88 13.19 -4.04
CA LEU A 424 2.84 13.41 -2.59
C LEU A 424 3.52 14.69 -2.13
N ILE A 425 4.17 15.43 -3.01
CA ILE A 425 4.90 16.68 -2.72
C ILE A 425 5.86 16.49 -1.54
N MET A 426 7.12 16.22 -1.85
CA MET A 426 8.23 15.95 -0.92
C MET A 426 8.12 14.59 -0.19
N GLY A 427 9.00 13.69 -0.57
CA GLY A 427 9.20 12.39 0.09
C GLY A 427 10.66 11.99 -0.02
N GLU A 428 11.17 11.28 0.98
CA GLU A 428 12.46 10.62 0.93
C GLU A 428 12.28 9.24 0.31
N ILE A 429 13.09 8.92 -0.72
CA ILE A 429 13.06 7.61 -1.37
C ILE A 429 14.20 6.78 -0.81
N MET A 430 13.86 5.61 -0.26
CA MET A 430 14.84 4.59 0.15
C MET A 430 14.63 3.33 -0.68
N LYS A 431 15.73 2.68 -1.06
CA LYS A 431 15.71 1.50 -1.93
C LYS A 431 16.12 0.25 -1.18
N LEU A 432 15.46 -0.87 -1.53
CA LEU A 432 15.80 -2.22 -1.08
C LEU A 432 16.06 -3.06 -2.33
N CYS A 433 17.34 -3.32 -2.60
CA CYS A 433 17.78 -3.95 -3.85
C CYS A 433 17.93 -5.47 -3.74
N LYS A 434 18.08 -6.02 -2.53
CA LYS A 434 18.30 -7.45 -2.30
C LYS A 434 17.00 -8.24 -2.26
N SER A 435 16.93 -9.33 -3.02
CA SER A 435 15.80 -10.27 -3.00
C SER A 435 16.14 -11.49 -2.14
N TYR A 436 15.37 -11.67 -1.06
CA TYR A 436 15.55 -12.77 -0.09
C TYR A 436 14.55 -13.91 -0.29
N ARG A 437 13.47 -13.69 -1.03
CA ARG A 437 12.35 -14.62 -1.14
C ARG A 437 12.66 -15.81 -2.02
N SER A 438 13.05 -15.55 -3.26
CA SER A 438 13.20 -16.55 -4.30
C SER A 438 14.66 -17.02 -4.42
N THR A 439 14.86 -18.21 -4.98
CA THR A 439 16.21 -18.68 -5.34
C THR A 439 16.79 -17.82 -6.45
N CYS A 440 18.14 -17.85 -6.61
CA CYS A 440 18.83 -17.16 -7.70
C CYS A 440 18.24 -17.51 -9.06
N GLU A 441 17.97 -18.78 -9.30
CA GLU A 441 17.48 -19.29 -10.59
C GLU A 441 16.09 -18.77 -10.92
N ILE A 442 15.19 -18.64 -9.91
CA ILE A 442 13.86 -18.04 -10.11
C ILE A 442 13.99 -16.54 -10.35
N THR A 443 14.88 -15.89 -9.61
CA THR A 443 15.12 -14.45 -9.76
C THR A 443 15.72 -14.12 -11.13
N GLU A 444 16.70 -14.90 -11.60
CA GLU A 444 17.28 -14.76 -12.94
C GLU A 444 16.24 -15.00 -14.05
N PHE A 445 15.35 -15.98 -13.86
CA PHE A 445 14.25 -16.22 -14.79
C PHE A 445 13.26 -15.05 -14.83
N ALA A 446 12.90 -14.48 -13.68
CA ALA A 446 12.06 -13.30 -13.61
C ALA A 446 12.69 -12.08 -14.32
N GLN A 447 14.03 -11.94 -14.25
CA GLN A 447 14.79 -10.89 -14.97
C GLN A 447 14.73 -11.04 -16.51
N GLN A 448 14.52 -12.22 -17.04
CA GLN A 448 14.31 -12.41 -18.49
C GLN A 448 12.95 -11.84 -18.92
N ILE A 449 11.93 -11.98 -18.06
CA ILE A 449 10.60 -11.43 -18.33
C ILE A 449 10.62 -9.91 -18.21
N ARG A 450 11.17 -9.37 -17.12
CA ARG A 450 11.30 -7.94 -16.88
C ARG A 450 12.63 -7.62 -16.20
N THR A 451 13.51 -6.97 -16.91
CA THR A 451 14.82 -6.58 -16.40
C THR A 451 14.67 -5.47 -15.35
N ASN A 452 15.24 -5.70 -14.19
CA ASN A 452 15.41 -4.70 -13.14
C ASN A 452 16.89 -4.66 -12.73
N THR A 453 17.59 -3.62 -13.16
CA THR A 453 19.04 -3.46 -12.94
C THR A 453 19.42 -3.20 -11.49
N GLU A 454 18.46 -2.87 -10.65
CA GLU A 454 18.67 -2.61 -9.21
C GLU A 454 18.52 -3.90 -8.37
N LEU A 455 18.04 -5.00 -8.94
CA LEU A 455 17.80 -6.23 -8.22
C LEU A 455 19.10 -7.03 -8.02
N GLU A 456 19.44 -7.29 -6.77
CA GLU A 456 20.55 -8.13 -6.34
C GLU A 456 19.99 -9.44 -5.75
N PRO A 457 20.22 -10.60 -6.40
CA PRO A 457 19.82 -11.88 -5.82
C PRO A 457 20.73 -12.23 -4.63
N VAL A 458 20.16 -12.75 -3.57
CA VAL A 458 20.93 -13.38 -2.48
C VAL A 458 21.39 -14.77 -2.96
N ALA A 459 22.59 -15.20 -2.61
CA ALA A 459 23.21 -16.45 -3.00
C ALA A 459 22.47 -17.69 -2.43
N ARG A 460 21.18 -17.81 -2.73
CA ARG A 460 20.30 -18.92 -2.38
C ARG A 460 19.96 -19.71 -3.63
N HIS A 461 20.56 -20.89 -3.77
CA HIS A 461 20.41 -21.73 -4.93
C HIS A 461 19.31 -22.78 -4.80
N GLY A 462 18.62 -23.08 -5.90
CA GLY A 462 17.55 -24.05 -5.98
C GLY A 462 17.44 -24.70 -7.36
N LYS A 463 16.28 -25.29 -7.63
CA LYS A 463 16.03 -25.86 -8.96
C LYS A 463 15.75 -24.77 -9.98
N LYS A 464 16.28 -24.94 -11.20
CA LYS A 464 15.95 -24.05 -12.32
C LYS A 464 14.45 -24.13 -12.62
N PRO A 465 13.80 -22.99 -12.94
CA PRO A 465 12.44 -22.98 -13.45
C PRO A 465 12.26 -23.91 -14.63
N GLN A 466 11.14 -24.61 -14.67
CA GLN A 466 10.82 -25.56 -15.75
C GLN A 466 9.75 -24.95 -16.65
N VAL A 467 9.94 -25.06 -17.97
CA VAL A 467 8.93 -24.70 -18.97
C VAL A 467 8.57 -25.97 -19.72
N LEU A 468 7.33 -26.44 -19.54
CA LEU A 468 6.85 -27.72 -20.05
C LEU A 468 5.85 -27.51 -21.18
N GLN A 469 6.13 -28.11 -22.33
CA GLN A 469 5.28 -28.09 -23.52
C GLN A 469 4.44 -29.37 -23.62
N PHE A 470 3.19 -29.21 -24.03
CA PHE A 470 2.23 -30.29 -24.25
C PHE A 470 1.55 -30.13 -25.62
N ASP A 471 1.14 -31.25 -26.22
CA ASP A 471 0.48 -31.21 -27.52
C ASP A 471 -0.92 -30.59 -27.47
N ASN A 472 -1.63 -30.75 -26.33
CA ASN A 472 -2.97 -30.25 -26.14
C ASN A 472 -3.29 -29.95 -24.66
N GLU A 473 -4.38 -29.22 -24.42
CA GLU A 473 -4.83 -28.81 -23.09
C GLU A 473 -5.10 -29.98 -22.14
N LYS A 474 -5.54 -31.16 -22.65
CA LYS A 474 -5.81 -32.33 -21.80
C LYS A 474 -4.53 -32.91 -21.22
N GLU A 475 -3.47 -32.95 -22.02
CA GLU A 475 -2.16 -33.39 -21.54
C GLU A 475 -1.56 -32.40 -20.54
N GLU A 476 -1.66 -31.10 -20.83
CA GLU A 476 -1.25 -30.05 -19.91
C GLU A 476 -1.97 -30.19 -18.57
N LEU A 477 -3.29 -30.36 -18.57
CA LEU A 477 -4.09 -30.56 -17.37
C LEU A 477 -3.70 -31.83 -16.59
N SER A 478 -3.41 -32.92 -17.30
CA SER A 478 -2.91 -34.18 -16.70
C SER A 478 -1.55 -33.97 -16.03
N ALA A 479 -0.67 -33.22 -16.67
CA ALA A 479 0.64 -32.88 -16.13
C ALA A 479 0.53 -32.02 -14.87
N ILE A 480 -0.38 -31.02 -14.86
CA ILE A 480 -0.64 -30.19 -13.68
C ILE A 480 -1.14 -31.06 -12.51
N LYS A 481 -2.04 -32.03 -12.77
CA LYS A 481 -2.49 -32.99 -11.74
C LYS A 481 -1.32 -33.80 -11.17
N ASN A 482 -0.40 -34.26 -12.00
CA ASN A 482 0.80 -34.97 -11.57
C ASN A 482 1.75 -34.09 -10.75
N LEU A 483 1.88 -32.80 -11.10
CA LEU A 483 2.67 -31.82 -10.33
C LEU A 483 2.05 -31.59 -8.95
N ILE A 484 0.73 -31.53 -8.84
CA ILE A 484 0.01 -31.43 -7.57
C ILE A 484 0.27 -32.65 -6.69
N VAL A 485 0.18 -33.85 -7.23
CA VAL A 485 0.50 -35.11 -6.50
C VAL A 485 1.97 -35.11 -6.04
N THR A 486 2.88 -34.62 -6.88
CA THR A 486 4.30 -34.50 -6.53
C THR A 486 4.51 -33.48 -5.38
N HIS A 487 3.78 -32.37 -5.39
CA HIS A 487 3.79 -31.41 -4.29
C HIS A 487 3.30 -32.03 -2.99
N GLN A 488 2.18 -32.75 -3.01
CA GLN A 488 1.60 -33.42 -1.82
C GLN A 488 2.54 -34.45 -1.18
N ALA A 489 3.45 -35.05 -1.99
CA ALA A 489 4.49 -35.97 -1.51
C ALA A 489 5.79 -35.24 -1.09
N SER A 490 5.87 -33.92 -1.25
CA SER A 490 7.05 -33.12 -0.91
C SER A 490 7.03 -32.60 0.52
N ALA A 491 8.13 -31.99 0.97
CA ALA A 491 8.21 -31.31 2.26
C ALA A 491 7.63 -29.88 2.23
N TYR A 492 7.24 -29.38 1.07
CA TYR A 492 6.69 -28.03 0.89
C TYR A 492 5.22 -27.99 1.33
N LYS A 493 4.79 -26.87 1.90
CA LYS A 493 3.45 -26.72 2.50
C LYS A 493 2.47 -25.94 1.63
N SER A 494 2.96 -25.11 0.71
CA SER A 494 2.13 -24.24 -0.10
C SER A 494 2.41 -24.37 -1.59
N LEU A 495 1.33 -24.52 -2.38
CA LEU A 495 1.37 -24.55 -3.84
C LEU A 495 0.41 -23.50 -4.41
N GLY A 496 0.92 -22.56 -5.19
CA GLY A 496 0.11 -21.62 -5.94
C GLY A 496 -0.05 -22.04 -7.40
N ILE A 497 -1.28 -22.23 -7.87
CA ILE A 497 -1.59 -22.34 -9.29
C ILE A 497 -2.08 -20.96 -9.74
N VAL A 498 -1.19 -20.22 -10.42
CA VAL A 498 -1.41 -18.81 -10.70
C VAL A 498 -1.76 -18.61 -12.17
N CYS A 499 -3.03 -18.39 -12.46
CA CYS A 499 -3.54 -18.10 -13.79
C CYS A 499 -3.45 -16.60 -14.12
N LYS A 500 -3.51 -16.21 -15.39
CA LYS A 500 -3.47 -14.80 -15.79
C LYS A 500 -4.68 -14.02 -15.28
N THR A 501 -5.89 -14.57 -15.44
CA THR A 501 -7.16 -13.94 -15.07
C THR A 501 -7.95 -14.78 -14.09
N GLU A 502 -8.91 -14.15 -13.37
CA GLU A 502 -9.80 -14.84 -12.45
C GLU A 502 -10.71 -15.85 -13.18
N THR A 503 -11.16 -15.53 -14.40
CA THR A 503 -11.94 -16.45 -15.23
C THR A 503 -11.16 -17.73 -15.54
N GLN A 504 -9.90 -17.61 -15.94
CA GLN A 504 -9.04 -18.77 -16.18
C GLN A 504 -8.77 -19.57 -14.92
N ALA A 505 -8.61 -18.91 -13.78
CA ALA A 505 -8.44 -19.58 -12.49
C ALA A 505 -9.69 -20.38 -12.09
N CYS A 506 -10.88 -19.81 -12.30
CA CYS A 506 -12.15 -20.50 -12.08
C CYS A 506 -12.31 -21.73 -12.99
N GLU A 507 -12.08 -21.57 -14.30
CA GLU A 507 -12.13 -22.69 -15.26
C GLU A 507 -11.10 -23.78 -14.94
N MET A 508 -9.90 -23.40 -14.50
CA MET A 508 -8.86 -24.35 -14.10
C MET A 508 -9.28 -25.12 -12.85
N ALA A 509 -9.88 -24.48 -11.86
CA ALA A 509 -10.39 -25.13 -10.65
C ALA A 509 -11.48 -26.16 -10.99
N GLU A 510 -12.42 -25.79 -11.88
CA GLU A 510 -13.48 -26.68 -12.35
C GLU A 510 -12.94 -27.92 -13.11
N LYS A 511 -11.90 -27.74 -13.93
CA LYS A 511 -11.30 -28.83 -14.72
C LYS A 511 -10.43 -29.77 -13.87
N LEU A 512 -9.76 -29.24 -12.86
CA LEU A 512 -8.89 -30.04 -11.99
C LEU A 512 -9.68 -30.99 -11.11
N GLN A 513 -10.80 -30.56 -10.53
CA GLN A 513 -11.68 -31.37 -9.69
C GLN A 513 -10.94 -32.16 -8.57
N ILE A 514 -9.93 -31.52 -7.95
CA ILE A 514 -9.15 -32.14 -6.87
C ILE A 514 -9.72 -31.63 -5.54
N PRO A 515 -10.02 -32.55 -4.58
CA PRO A 515 -10.34 -32.14 -3.21
C PRO A 515 -9.22 -31.31 -2.58
N ASP A 516 -9.56 -30.45 -1.65
CA ASP A 516 -8.60 -29.62 -0.88
C ASP A 516 -7.84 -28.55 -1.69
N ILE A 517 -8.33 -28.20 -2.90
CA ILE A 517 -7.86 -27.02 -3.60
C ILE A 517 -8.73 -25.81 -3.23
N HIS A 518 -8.09 -24.75 -2.77
CA HIS A 518 -8.75 -23.50 -2.41
C HIS A 518 -8.74 -22.53 -3.59
N PHE A 519 -9.93 -22.15 -4.08
CA PHE A 519 -10.06 -21.08 -5.07
C PHE A 519 -10.09 -19.73 -4.37
N LEU A 520 -9.08 -18.91 -4.62
CA LEU A 520 -8.96 -17.57 -4.08
C LEU A 520 -9.41 -16.53 -5.12
N SER A 521 -10.53 -15.88 -4.84
CA SER A 521 -11.14 -14.83 -5.68
C SER A 521 -11.11 -13.47 -4.97
N ASN A 522 -11.54 -12.43 -5.67
CA ASN A 522 -11.69 -11.08 -5.10
C ASN A 522 -12.76 -10.99 -3.97
N GLN A 523 -13.59 -12.03 -3.80
CA GLN A 523 -14.58 -12.12 -2.74
C GLN A 523 -14.07 -12.87 -1.49
N SER A 524 -12.91 -13.48 -1.58
CA SER A 524 -12.31 -14.23 -0.46
C SER A 524 -11.84 -13.27 0.63
N SER A 525 -12.13 -13.61 1.89
CA SER A 525 -11.82 -12.77 3.06
C SER A 525 -10.57 -13.22 3.82
N ALA A 526 -10.10 -14.45 3.63
CA ALA A 526 -8.94 -15.00 4.33
C ALA A 526 -8.06 -15.83 3.41
N PHE A 527 -6.78 -15.88 3.72
CA PHE A 527 -5.82 -16.80 3.09
C PHE A 527 -5.86 -18.17 3.77
N VAL A 528 -5.91 -19.21 2.96
CA VAL A 528 -5.84 -20.60 3.44
C VAL A 528 -4.54 -21.21 2.95
N GLN A 529 -3.80 -21.84 3.88
CA GLN A 529 -2.60 -22.60 3.52
C GLN A 529 -2.95 -23.86 2.73
N GLY A 530 -2.01 -24.31 1.89
CA GLY A 530 -2.15 -25.53 1.11
C GLY A 530 -2.09 -25.24 -0.40
N ILE A 531 -2.97 -25.88 -1.16
CA ILE A 531 -3.03 -25.74 -2.61
C ILE A 531 -4.04 -24.65 -2.97
N VAL A 532 -3.57 -23.58 -3.57
CA VAL A 532 -4.38 -22.41 -3.91
C VAL A 532 -4.39 -22.20 -5.44
N ILE A 533 -5.58 -22.03 -6.00
CA ILE A 533 -5.75 -21.55 -7.38
C ILE A 533 -6.21 -20.10 -7.35
N THR A 534 -5.55 -19.24 -8.10
CA THR A 534 -5.87 -17.82 -8.12
C THR A 534 -5.38 -17.13 -9.40
N SER A 535 -5.71 -15.87 -9.58
CA SER A 535 -5.19 -15.03 -10.66
C SER A 535 -3.91 -14.28 -10.24
N ALA A 536 -3.09 -13.86 -11.22
CA ALA A 536 -1.82 -13.17 -10.98
C ALA A 536 -1.98 -11.92 -10.09
N HIS A 537 -3.02 -11.12 -10.32
CA HIS A 537 -3.22 -9.92 -9.51
C HIS A 537 -3.74 -10.22 -8.10
N MET A 538 -4.48 -11.33 -7.89
CA MET A 538 -4.89 -11.78 -6.56
C MET A 538 -3.73 -12.46 -5.80
N ALA A 539 -2.80 -13.08 -6.53
CA ALA A 539 -1.58 -13.65 -5.95
C ALA A 539 -0.60 -12.57 -5.46
N LYS A 540 -0.84 -11.30 -5.81
CA LYS A 540 0.02 -10.19 -5.38
C LYS A 540 0.01 -10.06 -3.84
N GLY A 541 1.21 -9.94 -3.26
CA GLY A 541 1.40 -9.96 -1.80
C GLY A 541 1.52 -11.36 -1.21
N LEU A 542 1.04 -12.42 -1.90
CA LEU A 542 1.16 -13.80 -1.44
C LEU A 542 2.50 -14.43 -1.83
N GLU A 543 2.86 -15.51 -1.12
CA GLU A 543 4.07 -16.28 -1.32
C GLU A 543 3.74 -17.78 -1.27
N PHE A 544 4.36 -18.55 -2.16
CA PHE A 544 4.17 -20.00 -2.20
C PHE A 544 5.51 -20.71 -2.29
N ASP A 545 5.65 -21.84 -1.62
CA ASP A 545 6.84 -22.69 -1.73
C ASP A 545 7.06 -23.14 -3.19
N GLU A 546 5.97 -23.51 -3.85
CA GLU A 546 5.96 -23.91 -5.25
C GLU A 546 4.89 -23.13 -6.03
N VAL A 547 5.18 -22.78 -7.29
CA VAL A 547 4.22 -22.13 -8.18
C VAL A 547 4.14 -22.87 -9.51
N ILE A 548 2.91 -23.08 -9.97
CA ILE A 548 2.59 -23.53 -11.32
C ILE A 548 1.88 -22.40 -12.04
N ILE A 549 2.37 -22.02 -13.22
CA ILE A 549 1.73 -21.04 -14.09
C ILE A 549 1.26 -21.74 -15.35
N PRO A 550 -0.05 -21.99 -15.51
CA PRO A 550 -0.58 -22.68 -16.68
C PRO A 550 -0.80 -21.75 -17.87
N GLN A 551 -0.93 -22.35 -19.05
CA GLN A 551 -1.32 -21.68 -20.30
C GLN A 551 -0.38 -20.51 -20.69
N VAL A 552 0.94 -20.69 -20.54
CA VAL A 552 1.95 -19.66 -20.85
C VAL A 552 2.31 -19.70 -22.35
N ASP A 553 1.31 -19.63 -23.21
CA ASP A 553 1.45 -19.61 -24.66
C ASP A 553 1.44 -18.18 -25.24
N ASP A 554 1.76 -18.05 -26.54
CA ASP A 554 1.85 -16.78 -27.26
C ASP A 554 0.50 -16.10 -27.49
N LYS A 555 -0.61 -16.82 -27.38
CA LYS A 555 -1.96 -16.26 -27.49
C LYS A 555 -2.43 -15.65 -26.18
N ASN A 556 -2.06 -16.28 -25.08
CA ASN A 556 -2.50 -15.85 -23.76
C ASN A 556 -1.61 -14.72 -23.22
N TYR A 557 -0.29 -14.76 -23.44
CA TYR A 557 0.65 -13.76 -22.95
C TYR A 557 1.40 -13.08 -24.09
N HIS A 558 0.91 -11.93 -24.58
CA HIS A 558 1.46 -11.21 -25.72
C HIS A 558 1.55 -9.68 -25.56
N SER A 559 0.87 -9.09 -24.59
CA SER A 559 0.85 -7.65 -24.35
C SER A 559 1.74 -7.27 -23.15
N GLU A 560 2.06 -5.97 -22.99
CA GLU A 560 2.83 -5.49 -21.84
C GLU A 560 2.09 -5.69 -20.50
N ILE A 561 0.76 -5.68 -20.49
CA ILE A 561 -0.03 -6.02 -19.29
C ILE A 561 0.15 -7.51 -18.97
N ASP A 562 0.10 -8.39 -19.98
CA ASP A 562 0.32 -9.83 -19.79
C ASP A 562 1.72 -10.10 -19.27
N ARG A 563 2.72 -9.37 -19.78
CA ARG A 563 4.11 -9.42 -19.28
C ARG A 563 4.20 -9.09 -17.80
N SER A 564 3.48 -8.05 -17.37
CA SER A 564 3.39 -7.66 -15.96
C SER A 564 2.73 -8.76 -15.12
N MET A 565 1.64 -9.36 -15.60
CA MET A 565 0.96 -10.47 -14.91
C MET A 565 1.87 -11.69 -14.77
N LEU A 566 2.61 -12.03 -15.83
CA LEU A 566 3.56 -13.14 -15.80
C LEU A 566 4.70 -12.88 -14.80
N TYR A 567 5.25 -11.67 -14.80
CA TYR A 567 6.29 -11.27 -13.84
C TYR A 567 5.80 -11.36 -12.38
N VAL A 568 4.59 -10.87 -12.11
CA VAL A 568 3.98 -11.00 -10.78
C VAL A 568 3.83 -12.47 -10.40
N ALA A 569 3.29 -13.31 -11.28
CA ALA A 569 3.09 -14.74 -11.02
C ALA A 569 4.41 -15.48 -10.72
N VAL A 570 5.45 -15.25 -11.53
CA VAL A 570 6.78 -15.84 -11.35
C VAL A 570 7.39 -15.44 -10.00
N THR A 571 7.28 -14.17 -9.62
CA THR A 571 7.84 -13.66 -8.36
C THR A 571 7.10 -14.11 -7.10
N ARG A 572 6.05 -14.92 -7.22
CA ARG A 572 5.36 -15.58 -6.08
C ARG A 572 6.09 -16.85 -5.63
N ALA A 573 6.91 -17.45 -6.48
CA ALA A 573 7.61 -18.70 -6.19
C ALA A 573 8.83 -18.48 -5.29
N MET A 574 8.95 -19.34 -4.27
CA MET A 574 10.10 -19.32 -3.36
C MET A 574 11.15 -20.39 -3.70
N HIS A 575 10.72 -21.62 -3.96
CA HIS A 575 11.61 -22.78 -4.11
C HIS A 575 11.53 -23.45 -5.47
N ARG A 576 10.30 -23.55 -6.04
CA ARG A 576 10.09 -24.21 -7.34
C ARG A 576 9.12 -23.42 -8.19
N LEU A 577 9.43 -23.33 -9.46
CA LEU A 577 8.61 -22.69 -10.47
C LEU A 577 8.46 -23.59 -11.68
N THR A 578 7.22 -23.84 -12.08
CA THR A 578 6.88 -24.59 -13.29
C THR A 578 5.90 -23.80 -14.14
N LEU A 579 6.24 -23.55 -15.39
CA LEU A 579 5.36 -22.95 -16.37
C LEU A 579 4.90 -24.05 -17.33
N THR A 580 3.63 -24.06 -17.70
CA THR A 580 3.09 -25.05 -18.64
C THR A 580 2.37 -24.35 -19.79
N TYR A 581 2.42 -24.93 -20.97
CA TYR A 581 1.67 -24.46 -22.13
C TYR A 581 1.34 -25.61 -23.09
N SER A 582 0.23 -25.45 -23.82
CA SER A 582 -0.17 -26.36 -24.88
C SER A 582 -0.01 -25.70 -26.26
N GLY A 583 0.41 -26.48 -27.27
CA GLY A 583 0.62 -26.00 -28.62
C GLY A 583 2.08 -25.78 -28.97
N THR A 584 2.35 -25.01 -30.05
CA THR A 584 3.68 -24.94 -30.67
C THR A 584 4.59 -23.82 -30.18
N LYS A 585 4.04 -22.80 -29.52
CA LYS A 585 4.80 -21.62 -29.11
C LYS A 585 4.44 -21.18 -27.69
N HIS A 586 5.47 -21.00 -26.88
CA HIS A 586 5.32 -20.28 -25.59
C HIS A 586 5.26 -18.77 -25.84
N THR A 587 4.97 -18.02 -24.77
CA THR A 587 5.00 -16.55 -24.78
C THR A 587 6.35 -16.00 -25.26
N PRO A 588 6.39 -14.83 -25.93
CA PRO A 588 7.65 -14.19 -26.34
C PRO A 588 8.46 -13.61 -25.16
N PHE A 589 7.98 -13.70 -23.94
CA PHE A 589 8.61 -13.10 -22.77
C PHE A 589 9.61 -14.02 -22.04
N ILE A 590 9.72 -15.30 -22.45
CA ILE A 590 10.64 -16.31 -21.91
C ILE A 590 11.40 -17.03 -23.00
#